data_fdef620acb6abd5c6931a5c047f1a559
#
_entry.id   fdef620acb6abd5c6931a5c047f1a559
#
_cell.length_a   1.000
_cell.length_b   1.000
_cell.length_c   1.000
_cell.angle_alpha   90.00
_cell.angle_beta   90.00
_cell.angle_gamma   90.00
#
_symmetry.space_group_name_H-M   'P 1'
#
loop_
_entity.id
_entity.type
_entity.pdbx_description
1 polymer ?
#
loop_
_entity_poly.entity_id
_entity_poly.type
_entity_poly.pdbx_seq_one_letter_code
_entity_poly.pdbx_strand_id
1 'polypeptide(L)'
;MDQLLPPAPLLDAARFELAIRRLADSLGHGTDRSMFRGAGQEYEQSRPYQAGDAVKAIDWRITARTGRLHVKEYEALRRVPVWLLVDTSASMTVGSRRPTKYEAAVCTAGGLALACLGRMRPVGCIGVGGRSLVVRPTLSRLATLGWLHRLRRYRLDEPTDFAASARLLEPLIAERSLVIVLSDLHDPTAAARLARIAQEHDVCLLVFRDPAERGLGAGILRAREAETGRALTTTGRFPTRRAEERLAALRGAGIDGLVLDTDRPSTARLRLFFSRRRPLAGRRP
;
A
#
# COMPACT_ATOMS: atom_id res chain seq x y z
N MET A 1 4.07 8.51 -29.32
CA MET A 1 5.17 7.68 -28.76
C MET A 1 5.36 8.12 -27.32
N ASP A 2 5.00 7.27 -26.39
CA ASP A 2 5.18 7.55 -24.95
C ASP A 2 6.67 7.63 -24.62
N GLN A 3 7.19 8.82 -24.44
CA GLN A 3 8.57 9.04 -24.01
C GLN A 3 8.72 8.70 -22.53
N LEU A 4 8.80 7.39 -22.23
CA LEU A 4 9.18 6.95 -20.89
C LEU A 4 10.67 7.23 -20.69
N LEU A 5 11.00 7.93 -19.62
CA LEU A 5 12.38 8.17 -19.25
C LEU A 5 13.10 6.84 -18.93
N PRO A 6 14.41 6.77 -19.18
CA PRO A 6 15.20 5.62 -18.75
C PRO A 6 15.11 5.46 -17.23
N PRO A 7 15.15 4.23 -16.70
CA PRO A 7 15.11 4.01 -15.27
C PRO A 7 16.31 4.68 -14.57
N ALA A 8 16.02 5.31 -13.45
CA ALA A 8 17.07 5.88 -12.60
C ALA A 8 18.04 4.80 -12.07
N PRO A 9 19.26 5.14 -11.67
CA PRO A 9 20.27 4.17 -11.22
C PRO A 9 19.79 3.25 -10.08
N LEU A 10 18.94 3.75 -9.17
CA LEU A 10 18.34 2.94 -8.10
C LEU A 10 17.26 1.98 -8.63
N LEU A 11 16.65 2.28 -9.76
CA LEU A 11 15.66 1.43 -10.42
C LEU A 11 16.27 0.58 -11.56
N ASP A 12 17.59 0.46 -11.64
CA ASP A 12 18.23 -0.56 -12.48
C ASP A 12 17.71 -1.95 -12.13
N ALA A 13 17.53 -2.82 -13.15
CA ALA A 13 16.82 -4.09 -12.98
C ALA A 13 17.41 -4.96 -11.87
N ALA A 14 18.71 -5.18 -11.86
CA ALA A 14 19.36 -6.07 -10.89
C ALA A 14 19.35 -5.48 -9.48
N ARG A 15 19.69 -4.20 -9.35
CA ARG A 15 19.67 -3.50 -8.06
C ARG A 15 18.27 -3.35 -7.50
N PHE A 16 17.30 -3.09 -8.36
CA PHE A 16 15.90 -3.00 -7.98
C PHE A 16 15.40 -4.34 -7.43
N GLU A 17 15.60 -5.45 -8.14
CA GLU A 17 15.18 -6.76 -7.66
C GLU A 17 15.83 -7.13 -6.33
N LEU A 18 17.10 -6.82 -6.16
CA LEU A 18 17.79 -7.05 -4.90
C LEU A 18 17.19 -6.20 -3.76
N ALA A 19 16.92 -4.93 -4.03
CA ALA A 19 16.33 -4.01 -3.04
C ALA A 19 14.93 -4.46 -2.59
N ILE A 20 14.05 -4.83 -3.52
CA ILE A 20 12.71 -5.28 -3.18
C ILE A 20 12.71 -6.63 -2.46
N ARG A 21 13.62 -7.56 -2.80
CA ARG A 21 13.78 -8.83 -2.07
C ARG A 21 14.22 -8.59 -0.63
N ARG A 22 15.28 -7.79 -0.41
CA ARG A 22 15.74 -7.43 0.95
C ARG A 22 14.65 -6.78 1.79
N LEU A 23 13.86 -5.87 1.19
CA LEU A 23 12.75 -5.26 1.89
C LEU A 23 11.66 -6.29 2.21
N ALA A 24 11.31 -7.17 1.27
CA ALA A 24 10.33 -8.23 1.48
C ALA A 24 10.75 -9.17 2.61
N ASP A 25 12.00 -9.64 2.61
CA ASP A 25 12.55 -10.49 3.65
C ASP A 25 12.50 -9.80 5.01
N SER A 26 12.90 -8.52 5.06
CA SER A 26 12.83 -7.73 6.29
C SER A 26 11.40 -7.54 6.80
N LEU A 27 10.42 -7.38 5.93
CA LEU A 27 9.01 -7.32 6.29
C LEU A 27 8.44 -8.70 6.67
N GLY A 28 9.03 -9.78 6.16
CA GLY A 28 8.68 -11.18 6.48
C GLY A 28 9.16 -11.64 7.86
N HIS A 29 10.36 -11.23 8.27
CA HIS A 29 10.94 -11.62 9.55
C HIS A 29 10.38 -10.78 10.70
N GLY A 30 9.63 -11.40 11.60
CA GLY A 30 9.18 -10.78 12.85
C GLY A 30 7.76 -10.26 12.90
N THR A 31 6.97 -10.47 11.86
CA THR A 31 5.57 -10.01 11.81
C THR A 31 4.57 -11.12 11.49
N ASP A 32 4.77 -12.31 12.05
CA ASP A 32 3.92 -13.49 11.72
C ASP A 32 2.41 -13.29 11.95
N ARG A 33 2.02 -12.26 12.69
CA ARG A 33 0.60 -12.04 13.03
C ARG A 33 0.04 -10.65 12.75
N SER A 34 0.86 -9.62 12.44
CA SER A 34 0.34 -8.24 12.52
C SER A 34 0.12 -7.51 11.21
N MET A 35 0.95 -7.73 10.17
CA MET A 35 0.70 -7.07 8.88
C MET A 35 -0.65 -7.42 8.28
N PHE A 36 -1.17 -8.60 8.64
CA PHE A 36 -2.35 -9.18 8.03
C PHE A 36 -3.20 -9.93 9.08
N ARG A 37 -3.36 -9.37 10.28
CA ARG A 37 -4.32 -9.90 11.27
C ARG A 37 -5.70 -9.94 10.63
N GLY A 38 -6.32 -11.11 10.64
CA GLY A 38 -7.59 -11.42 9.99
C GLY A 38 -7.50 -12.57 8.98
N ALA A 39 -6.29 -13.14 8.77
CA ALA A 39 -6.06 -14.29 7.90
C ALA A 39 -5.62 -15.55 8.65
N GLY A 40 -5.93 -15.66 9.94
CA GLY A 40 -5.91 -16.93 10.65
C GLY A 40 -7.20 -17.71 10.36
N GLN A 41 -7.18 -19.03 10.55
CA GLN A 41 -8.42 -19.77 10.67
C GLN A 41 -9.15 -19.18 11.89
N GLU A 42 -10.09 -18.26 11.65
CA GLU A 42 -10.96 -17.79 12.72
C GLU A 42 -11.96 -18.91 12.98
N TYR A 43 -12.03 -19.32 14.25
CA TYR A 43 -13.09 -20.20 14.71
C TYR A 43 -14.42 -19.47 14.46
N GLU A 44 -15.19 -20.01 13.52
CA GLU A 44 -16.48 -19.43 13.15
C GLU A 44 -17.55 -19.89 14.11
N GLN A 45 -17.69 -21.21 14.24
CA GLN A 45 -18.66 -21.85 15.12
C GLN A 45 -18.32 -23.31 15.34
N SER A 46 -19.02 -23.96 16.28
CA SER A 46 -19.06 -25.41 16.36
C SER A 46 -20.43 -25.89 15.89
N ARG A 47 -20.45 -26.78 14.92
CA ARG A 47 -21.67 -27.50 14.50
C ARG A 47 -21.69 -28.95 14.96
N PRO A 48 -22.83 -29.58 14.99
CA PRO A 48 -22.90 -31.02 15.26
C PRO A 48 -22.05 -31.83 14.27
N TYR A 49 -21.39 -32.87 14.79
CA TYR A 49 -20.60 -33.78 13.98
C TYR A 49 -21.48 -34.49 12.95
N GLN A 50 -20.98 -34.64 11.74
CA GLN A 50 -21.58 -35.44 10.68
C GLN A 50 -20.62 -36.57 10.27
N ALA A 51 -21.16 -37.71 9.85
CA ALA A 51 -20.35 -38.82 9.36
C ALA A 51 -19.46 -38.37 8.20
N GLY A 52 -18.14 -38.51 8.35
CA GLY A 52 -17.14 -38.03 7.38
C GLY A 52 -16.32 -36.86 7.89
N ASP A 53 -16.70 -36.18 8.95
CA ASP A 53 -15.88 -35.13 9.57
C ASP A 53 -14.60 -35.71 10.18
N ALA A 54 -13.50 -34.97 10.06
CA ALA A 54 -12.23 -35.40 10.61
C ALA A 54 -12.24 -35.37 12.14
N VAL A 55 -11.86 -36.48 12.80
CA VAL A 55 -11.81 -36.60 14.26
C VAL A 55 -10.96 -35.49 14.92
N LYS A 56 -9.90 -35.06 14.28
CA LYS A 56 -9.04 -33.94 14.74
C LYS A 56 -9.75 -32.59 14.80
N ALA A 57 -10.88 -32.42 14.10
CA ALA A 57 -11.68 -31.22 14.12
C ALA A 57 -12.70 -31.17 15.26
N ILE A 58 -12.81 -32.25 16.09
CA ILE A 58 -13.76 -32.29 17.20
C ILE A 58 -13.45 -31.16 18.19
N ASP A 59 -14.50 -30.43 18.56
CA ASP A 59 -14.46 -29.47 19.66
C ASP A 59 -14.78 -30.17 20.98
N TRP A 60 -13.75 -30.68 21.62
CA TRP A 60 -13.90 -31.39 22.88
C TRP A 60 -14.52 -30.55 23.98
N ARG A 61 -14.34 -29.25 23.97
CA ARG A 61 -14.89 -28.31 24.95
C ARG A 61 -16.41 -28.20 24.86
N ILE A 62 -16.95 -28.05 23.66
CA ILE A 62 -18.39 -27.99 23.43
C ILE A 62 -18.99 -29.38 23.56
N THR A 63 -18.34 -30.41 23.04
CA THR A 63 -18.74 -31.81 23.18
C THR A 63 -18.92 -32.21 24.64
N ALA A 64 -17.96 -31.88 25.51
CA ALA A 64 -18.05 -32.17 26.95
C ALA A 64 -19.21 -31.42 27.63
N ARG A 65 -19.54 -30.22 27.17
CA ARG A 65 -20.63 -29.43 27.76
C ARG A 65 -22.02 -29.86 27.28
N THR A 66 -22.14 -30.31 26.04
CA THR A 66 -23.43 -30.63 25.42
C THR A 66 -23.76 -32.11 25.41
N GLY A 67 -22.77 -32.97 25.68
CA GLY A 67 -22.90 -34.42 25.57
C GLY A 67 -23.04 -34.95 24.14
N ARG A 68 -22.89 -34.10 23.13
CA ARG A 68 -22.99 -34.45 21.70
C ARG A 68 -21.72 -34.03 20.97
N LEU A 69 -21.25 -34.86 20.05
CA LEU A 69 -20.07 -34.57 19.26
C LEU A 69 -20.29 -33.28 18.42
N HIS A 70 -19.39 -32.34 18.58
CA HIS A 70 -19.34 -31.11 17.79
C HIS A 70 -17.98 -30.97 17.13
N VAL A 71 -17.94 -30.43 15.91
CA VAL A 71 -16.71 -30.12 15.17
C VAL A 71 -16.54 -28.63 15.08
N LYS A 72 -15.31 -28.19 15.20
CA LYS A 72 -14.92 -26.78 14.95
C LYS A 72 -15.04 -26.51 13.46
N GLU A 73 -15.88 -25.59 13.11
CA GLU A 73 -15.96 -25.04 11.77
C GLU A 73 -15.09 -23.78 11.73
N TYR A 74 -14.16 -23.81 10.81
CA TYR A 74 -13.27 -22.69 10.59
C TYR A 74 -13.68 -22.01 9.30
N GLU A 75 -13.79 -20.69 9.32
CA GLU A 75 -14.00 -19.93 8.10
C GLU A 75 -12.87 -20.27 7.12
N ALA A 76 -13.23 -20.66 5.90
CA ALA A 76 -12.22 -20.90 4.87
C ALA A 76 -11.38 -19.63 4.70
N LEU A 77 -10.07 -19.76 4.77
CA LEU A 77 -9.11 -18.67 4.63
C LEU A 77 -9.43 -17.88 3.37
N ARG A 78 -10.30 -16.88 3.46
CA ARG A 78 -10.46 -15.90 2.39
C ARG A 78 -9.16 -15.12 2.31
N ARG A 79 -8.41 -15.36 1.24
CA ARG A 79 -7.16 -14.66 0.95
C ARG A 79 -7.48 -13.23 0.54
N VAL A 80 -7.64 -12.35 1.54
CA VAL A 80 -7.93 -10.93 1.30
C VAL A 80 -6.93 -10.37 0.29
N PRO A 81 -7.37 -9.92 -0.88
CA PRO A 81 -6.49 -9.36 -1.89
C PRO A 81 -5.83 -8.06 -1.40
N VAL A 82 -4.64 -7.80 -1.91
CA VAL A 82 -3.92 -6.55 -1.64
C VAL A 82 -3.84 -5.74 -2.92
N TRP A 83 -4.31 -4.50 -2.86
CA TRP A 83 -4.19 -3.55 -3.95
C TRP A 83 -3.15 -2.49 -3.61
N LEU A 84 -2.19 -2.31 -4.49
CA LEU A 84 -1.19 -1.25 -4.39
C LEU A 84 -1.59 -0.12 -5.36
N LEU A 85 -1.95 1.04 -4.82
CA LEU A 85 -2.18 2.25 -5.58
C LEU A 85 -0.88 3.05 -5.55
N VAL A 86 -0.17 3.06 -6.66
CA VAL A 86 1.13 3.74 -6.77
C VAL A 86 0.95 5.03 -7.55
N ASP A 87 1.21 6.13 -6.90
CA ASP A 87 1.19 7.46 -7.52
C ASP A 87 2.34 7.58 -8.52
N THR A 88 1.98 7.80 -9.78
CA THR A 88 2.92 7.92 -10.91
C THR A 88 3.06 9.35 -11.41
N SER A 89 2.51 10.32 -10.69
CA SER A 89 2.51 11.73 -11.08
C SER A 89 3.90 12.36 -11.12
N ALA A 90 3.98 13.48 -11.82
CA ALA A 90 5.20 14.25 -11.95
C ALA A 90 5.73 14.75 -10.61
N SER A 91 4.86 15.10 -9.65
CA SER A 91 5.24 15.53 -8.30
C SER A 91 6.09 14.49 -7.57
N MET A 92 5.81 13.20 -7.77
CA MET A 92 6.56 12.09 -7.19
C MET A 92 7.98 11.95 -7.76
N THR A 93 8.20 12.40 -8.99
CA THR A 93 9.51 12.30 -9.66
C THR A 93 10.47 13.40 -9.27
N VAL A 94 9.96 14.51 -8.70
CA VAL A 94 10.77 15.62 -8.20
C VAL A 94 11.38 15.24 -6.85
N GLY A 95 12.69 15.49 -6.71
CA GLY A 95 13.40 15.24 -5.46
C GLY A 95 14.68 16.04 -5.37
N SER A 96 15.01 16.53 -4.17
CA SER A 96 16.26 17.25 -3.88
C SER A 96 17.46 16.32 -3.81
N ARG A 97 17.23 15.05 -3.55
CA ARG A 97 18.22 13.98 -3.45
C ARG A 97 17.64 12.66 -3.97
N ARG A 98 18.50 11.70 -4.19
CA ARG A 98 18.08 10.33 -4.49
C ARG A 98 18.07 9.47 -3.23
N PRO A 99 17.11 8.53 -3.12
CA PRO A 99 16.05 8.26 -4.09
C PRO A 99 15.00 9.38 -4.13
N THR A 100 14.38 9.60 -5.29
CA THR A 100 13.18 10.46 -5.41
C THR A 100 12.01 9.80 -4.67
N LYS A 101 10.92 10.55 -4.45
CA LYS A 101 9.68 10.00 -3.87
C LYS A 101 9.18 8.81 -4.69
N TYR A 102 9.20 8.93 -6.02
CA TYR A 102 8.80 7.87 -6.93
C TYR A 102 9.65 6.60 -6.80
N GLU A 103 10.98 6.76 -6.83
CA GLU A 103 11.91 5.63 -6.68
C GLU A 103 11.68 4.90 -5.35
N ALA A 104 11.52 5.64 -4.26
CA ALA A 104 11.23 5.09 -2.95
C ALA A 104 9.87 4.38 -2.90
N ALA A 105 8.84 4.96 -3.52
CA ALA A 105 7.50 4.37 -3.60
C ALA A 105 7.50 3.07 -4.39
N VAL A 106 8.14 3.03 -5.57
CA VAL A 106 8.21 1.82 -6.40
C VAL A 106 9.02 0.71 -5.72
N CYS A 107 10.14 1.03 -5.06
CA CYS A 107 10.87 0.05 -4.26
C CYS A 107 10.05 -0.48 -3.09
N THR A 108 9.30 0.40 -2.40
CA THR A 108 8.41 0.00 -1.30
C THR A 108 7.27 -0.87 -1.81
N ALA A 109 6.63 -0.50 -2.92
CA ALA A 109 5.59 -1.31 -3.56
C ALA A 109 6.08 -2.70 -3.93
N GLY A 110 7.29 -2.80 -4.48
CA GLY A 110 7.91 -4.08 -4.82
C GLY A 110 8.19 -4.96 -3.61
N GLY A 111 8.74 -4.38 -2.53
CA GLY A 111 8.98 -5.09 -1.28
C GLY A 111 7.69 -5.61 -0.64
N LEU A 112 6.64 -4.75 -0.58
CA LEU A 112 5.32 -5.13 -0.08
C LEU A 112 4.67 -6.22 -0.94
N ALA A 113 4.73 -6.08 -2.27
CA ALA A 113 4.17 -7.08 -3.19
C ALA A 113 4.81 -8.46 -2.95
N LEU A 114 6.14 -8.54 -2.90
CA LEU A 114 6.83 -9.80 -2.65
C LEU A 114 6.56 -10.36 -1.26
N ALA A 115 6.47 -9.51 -0.22
CA ALA A 115 6.11 -9.94 1.12
C ALA A 115 4.68 -10.50 1.19
N CYS A 116 3.73 -9.91 0.45
CA CYS A 116 2.37 -10.41 0.33
C CYS A 116 2.30 -11.76 -0.37
N LEU A 117 3.01 -11.90 -1.51
CA LEU A 117 3.11 -13.17 -2.24
C LEU A 117 3.71 -14.29 -1.39
N GLY A 118 4.75 -14.00 -0.60
CA GLY A 118 5.36 -14.95 0.34
C GLY A 118 4.37 -15.46 1.40
N ARG A 119 3.26 -14.76 1.59
CA ARG A 119 2.15 -15.12 2.49
C ARG A 119 0.91 -15.58 1.75
N MET A 120 1.06 -15.96 0.48
CA MET A 120 -0.02 -16.45 -0.36
C MET A 120 -1.18 -15.46 -0.50
N ARG A 121 -0.90 -14.14 -0.47
CA ARG A 121 -1.90 -13.10 -0.72
C ARG A 121 -1.78 -12.60 -2.15
N PRO A 122 -2.87 -12.60 -2.92
CA PRO A 122 -2.85 -12.07 -4.27
C PRO A 122 -2.65 -10.55 -4.24
N VAL A 123 -1.78 -10.04 -5.11
CA VAL A 123 -1.43 -8.62 -5.20
C VAL A 123 -1.80 -8.07 -6.56
N GLY A 124 -2.55 -6.97 -6.55
CA GLY A 124 -2.85 -6.15 -7.71
C GLY A 124 -2.17 -4.78 -7.62
N CYS A 125 -2.17 -4.05 -8.72
CA CYS A 125 -1.59 -2.71 -8.79
C CYS A 125 -2.41 -1.80 -9.69
N ILE A 126 -2.56 -0.55 -9.24
CA ILE A 126 -3.10 0.55 -10.05
C ILE A 126 -2.11 1.71 -9.99
N GLY A 127 -1.71 2.21 -11.16
CA GLY A 127 -0.99 3.47 -11.28
C GLY A 127 -1.96 4.64 -11.16
N VAL A 128 -1.69 5.54 -10.21
CA VAL A 128 -2.49 6.75 -9.96
C VAL A 128 -1.84 7.91 -10.69
N GLY A 129 -2.23 8.11 -11.93
CA GLY A 129 -1.67 9.13 -12.81
C GLY A 129 -2.18 8.97 -14.24
N GLY A 130 -1.55 9.67 -15.17
CA GLY A 130 -1.96 9.68 -16.58
C GLY A 130 -1.74 8.36 -17.33
N ARG A 131 -0.97 7.41 -16.75
CA ARG A 131 -0.74 6.12 -17.39
C ARG A 131 -1.77 5.08 -16.98
N SER A 132 -2.29 4.37 -17.95
CA SER A 132 -3.16 3.21 -17.67
C SER A 132 -2.32 2.02 -17.22
N LEU A 133 -2.19 1.84 -15.92
CA LEU A 133 -1.62 0.65 -15.31
C LEU A 133 -2.62 0.05 -14.35
N VAL A 134 -3.30 -1.01 -14.79
CA VAL A 134 -4.24 -1.77 -13.96
C VAL A 134 -3.85 -3.23 -14.06
N VAL A 135 -3.55 -3.83 -12.92
CA VAL A 135 -3.22 -5.26 -12.79
C VAL A 135 -4.09 -5.86 -11.70
N ARG A 136 -4.91 -6.82 -12.06
CA ARG A 136 -5.75 -7.54 -11.09
C ARG A 136 -4.90 -8.36 -10.12
N PRO A 137 -5.36 -8.60 -8.89
CA PRO A 137 -4.63 -9.38 -7.90
C PRO A 137 -4.28 -10.78 -8.42
N THR A 138 -3.02 -11.13 -8.29
CA THR A 138 -2.47 -12.43 -8.71
C THR A 138 -1.49 -12.96 -7.69
N LEU A 139 -1.32 -14.28 -7.62
CA LEU A 139 -0.27 -14.96 -6.87
C LEU A 139 0.99 -15.21 -7.73
N SER A 140 0.94 -14.87 -9.01
CA SER A 140 2.06 -15.05 -9.93
C SER A 140 3.18 -14.05 -9.62
N ARG A 141 4.33 -14.59 -9.17
CA ARG A 141 5.54 -13.80 -8.97
C ARG A 141 6.05 -13.19 -10.28
N LEU A 142 5.95 -13.93 -11.37
CA LEU A 142 6.38 -13.46 -12.70
C LEU A 142 5.54 -12.27 -13.16
N ALA A 143 4.21 -12.37 -13.05
CA ALA A 143 3.30 -11.27 -13.37
C ALA A 143 3.59 -10.04 -12.48
N THR A 144 3.86 -10.28 -11.19
CA THR A 144 4.20 -9.19 -10.23
C THR A 144 5.51 -8.49 -10.62
N LEU A 145 6.55 -9.21 -10.94
CA LEU A 145 7.80 -8.62 -11.43
C LEU A 145 7.59 -7.86 -12.75
N GLY A 146 6.75 -8.39 -13.64
CA GLY A 146 6.42 -7.74 -14.92
C GLY A 146 5.85 -6.33 -14.75
N TRP A 147 4.83 -6.13 -13.91
CA TRP A 147 4.30 -4.80 -13.68
C TRP A 147 5.23 -3.89 -12.85
N LEU A 148 6.01 -4.45 -11.94
CA LEU A 148 7.05 -3.70 -11.23
C LEU A 148 8.10 -3.16 -12.19
N HIS A 149 8.52 -3.95 -13.20
CA HIS A 149 9.42 -3.47 -14.24
C HIS A 149 8.78 -2.39 -15.13
N ARG A 150 7.46 -2.39 -15.32
CA ARG A 150 6.76 -1.27 -15.97
C ARG A 150 6.78 -0.02 -15.11
N LEU A 151 6.57 -0.12 -13.80
CA LEU A 151 6.64 1.02 -12.86
C LEU A 151 8.06 1.61 -12.76
N ARG A 152 9.13 0.85 -13.01
CA ARG A 152 10.50 1.39 -13.02
C ARG A 152 10.71 2.51 -14.05
N ARG A 153 9.88 2.56 -15.09
CA ARG A 153 9.89 3.62 -16.10
C ARG A 153 8.92 4.70 -15.68
N TYR A 154 9.32 5.95 -15.72
CA TYR A 154 8.49 7.07 -15.30
C TYR A 154 8.58 8.23 -16.28
N ARG A 155 7.62 9.13 -16.19
CA ARG A 155 7.57 10.39 -16.95
C ARG A 155 7.69 11.55 -15.97
N LEU A 156 8.22 12.69 -16.45
CA LEU A 156 8.34 13.90 -15.64
C LEU A 156 7.12 14.82 -15.74
N ASP A 157 6.19 14.52 -16.64
CA ASP A 157 5.05 15.36 -17.02
C ASP A 157 3.69 14.68 -16.79
N GLU A 158 3.64 13.60 -16.02
CA GLU A 158 2.42 12.84 -15.79
C GLU A 158 1.56 13.53 -14.72
N PRO A 159 0.29 13.91 -15.01
CA PRO A 159 -0.59 14.51 -14.02
C PRO A 159 -1.08 13.48 -12.99
N THR A 160 -1.40 13.94 -11.80
CA THR A 160 -2.08 13.11 -10.79
C THR A 160 -3.57 13.04 -11.10
N ASP A 161 -4.16 11.85 -11.03
CA ASP A 161 -5.61 11.66 -11.18
C ASP A 161 -6.13 10.58 -10.23
N PHE A 162 -6.29 10.93 -8.96
CA PHE A 162 -6.91 10.06 -7.97
C PHE A 162 -8.38 9.77 -8.28
N ALA A 163 -9.08 10.71 -8.92
CA ALA A 163 -10.49 10.55 -9.24
C ALA A 163 -10.71 9.46 -10.29
N ALA A 164 -9.89 9.42 -11.35
CA ALA A 164 -9.96 8.35 -12.34
C ALA A 164 -9.53 7.00 -11.74
N SER A 165 -8.48 6.98 -10.93
CA SER A 165 -7.99 5.76 -10.28
C SER A 165 -8.98 5.16 -9.30
N ALA A 166 -9.71 5.97 -8.53
CA ALA A 166 -10.78 5.50 -7.66
C ALA A 166 -11.94 4.89 -8.46
N ARG A 167 -12.34 5.53 -9.57
CA ARG A 167 -13.36 4.99 -10.48
C ARG A 167 -12.97 3.66 -11.12
N LEU A 168 -11.69 3.47 -11.39
CA LEU A 168 -11.18 2.19 -11.89
C LEU A 168 -11.15 1.12 -10.79
N LEU A 169 -10.89 1.51 -9.56
CA LEU A 169 -10.78 0.59 -8.43
C LEU A 169 -12.14 0.02 -8.01
N GLU A 170 -13.17 0.87 -7.87
CA GLU A 170 -14.51 0.50 -7.41
C GLU A 170 -15.07 -0.76 -8.11
N PRO A 171 -15.10 -0.87 -9.45
CA PRO A 171 -15.62 -2.07 -10.13
C PRO A 171 -14.68 -3.27 -10.11
N LEU A 172 -13.41 -3.08 -9.74
CA LEU A 172 -12.42 -4.17 -9.73
C LEU A 172 -12.35 -4.89 -8.39
N ILE A 173 -12.76 -4.22 -7.30
CA ILE A 173 -12.73 -4.79 -5.95
C ILE A 173 -14.11 -5.30 -5.60
N ALA A 174 -14.39 -6.56 -5.94
CA ALA A 174 -15.64 -7.24 -5.59
C ALA A 174 -15.70 -7.69 -4.12
N GLU A 175 -14.56 -7.79 -3.45
CA GLU A 175 -14.43 -8.27 -2.08
C GLU A 175 -13.65 -7.29 -1.23
N ARG A 176 -13.92 -7.28 0.08
CA ARG A 176 -13.16 -6.48 1.04
C ARG A 176 -11.66 -6.76 0.89
N SER A 177 -10.89 -5.73 0.61
CA SER A 177 -9.48 -5.82 0.27
C SER A 177 -8.63 -4.90 1.16
N LEU A 178 -7.34 -5.19 1.24
CA LEU A 178 -6.36 -4.25 1.77
C LEU A 178 -5.88 -3.35 0.63
N VAL A 179 -6.08 -2.05 0.76
CA VAL A 179 -5.65 -1.04 -0.21
C VAL A 179 -4.49 -0.25 0.40
N ILE A 180 -3.31 -0.35 -0.20
CA ILE A 180 -2.12 0.38 0.23
C ILE A 180 -1.82 1.46 -0.80
N VAL A 181 -1.93 2.71 -0.39
CA VAL A 181 -1.69 3.88 -1.24
C VAL A 181 -0.29 4.40 -1.00
N LEU A 182 0.46 4.60 -2.07
CA LEU A 182 1.83 5.11 -2.07
C LEU A 182 1.86 6.41 -2.88
N SER A 183 1.86 7.57 -2.19
CA SER A 183 1.73 8.90 -2.81
C SER A 183 2.38 9.98 -1.94
N ASP A 184 2.55 11.18 -2.46
CA ASP A 184 2.89 12.37 -1.67
C ASP A 184 1.64 13.19 -1.27
N LEU A 185 0.44 12.73 -1.69
CA LEU A 185 -0.86 13.37 -1.39
C LEU A 185 -0.97 14.83 -1.86
N HIS A 186 -0.37 15.18 -2.96
CA HIS A 186 -0.50 16.55 -3.50
C HIS A 186 -1.87 16.83 -4.12
N ASP A 187 -2.58 15.81 -4.59
CA ASP A 187 -3.95 15.96 -5.12
C ASP A 187 -4.95 16.28 -4.00
N PRO A 188 -5.60 17.46 -4.04
CA PRO A 188 -6.57 17.86 -3.02
C PRO A 188 -7.82 16.96 -3.01
N THR A 189 -8.13 16.28 -4.11
CA THR A 189 -9.29 15.39 -4.21
C THR A 189 -9.03 14.01 -3.60
N ALA A 190 -7.76 13.64 -3.40
CA ALA A 190 -7.36 12.32 -2.90
C ALA A 190 -8.00 11.97 -1.56
N ALA A 191 -8.07 12.92 -0.62
CA ALA A 191 -8.60 12.68 0.72
C ALA A 191 -10.06 12.20 0.70
N ALA A 192 -10.93 12.87 -0.04
CA ALA A 192 -12.35 12.52 -0.13
C ALA A 192 -12.54 11.14 -0.82
N ARG A 193 -11.74 10.85 -1.84
CA ARG A 193 -11.80 9.57 -2.55
C ARG A 193 -11.31 8.42 -1.69
N LEU A 194 -10.21 8.60 -0.97
CA LEU A 194 -9.69 7.60 -0.06
C LEU A 194 -10.64 7.32 1.10
N ALA A 195 -11.31 8.36 1.65
CA ALA A 195 -12.31 8.19 2.68
C ALA A 195 -13.50 7.35 2.20
N ARG A 196 -13.92 7.49 0.94
CA ARG A 196 -14.97 6.66 0.34
C ARG A 196 -14.52 5.20 0.22
N ILE A 197 -13.33 4.95 -0.33
CA ILE A 197 -12.77 3.59 -0.45
C ILE A 197 -12.64 2.93 0.94
N ALA A 198 -12.31 3.71 1.98
CA ALA A 198 -12.16 3.20 3.34
C ALA A 198 -13.49 2.78 4.01
N GLN A 199 -14.64 3.13 3.44
CA GLN A 199 -15.93 2.64 3.94
C GLN A 199 -16.11 1.14 3.71
N GLU A 200 -15.58 0.62 2.60
CA GLU A 200 -15.75 -0.77 2.18
C GLU A 200 -14.47 -1.59 2.33
N HIS A 201 -13.30 -0.96 2.29
CA HIS A 201 -12.01 -1.60 2.27
C HIS A 201 -11.11 -1.15 3.41
N ASP A 202 -10.09 -1.94 3.70
CA ASP A 202 -9.07 -1.60 4.68
C ASP A 202 -7.97 -0.78 4.00
N VAL A 203 -7.98 0.55 4.20
CA VAL A 203 -7.07 1.48 3.52
C VAL A 203 -5.91 1.87 4.43
N CYS A 204 -4.70 1.85 3.91
CA CYS A 204 -3.56 2.49 4.55
C CYS A 204 -2.74 3.29 3.55
N LEU A 205 -2.06 4.32 4.06
CA LEU A 205 -1.38 5.31 3.27
C LEU A 205 0.09 5.42 3.66
N LEU A 206 0.95 5.32 2.66
CA LEU A 206 2.39 5.57 2.78
C LEU A 206 2.69 6.88 2.04
N VAL A 207 2.94 7.94 2.81
CA VAL A 207 3.21 9.27 2.26
C VAL A 207 4.70 9.47 2.14
N PHE A 208 5.16 9.69 0.90
CA PHE A 208 6.57 9.96 0.62
C PHE A 208 6.84 11.46 0.64
N ARG A 209 7.91 11.84 1.32
CA ARG A 209 8.31 13.23 1.49
C ARG A 209 9.78 13.42 1.14
N ASP A 210 10.06 14.41 0.31
CA ASP A 210 11.43 14.83 -0.01
C ASP A 210 12.04 15.64 1.15
N PRO A 211 13.35 15.55 1.41
CA PRO A 211 14.01 16.37 2.42
C PRO A 211 13.79 17.87 2.24
N ALA A 212 13.73 18.36 1.00
CA ALA A 212 13.48 19.78 0.72
C ALA A 212 12.08 20.24 1.18
N GLU A 213 11.09 19.34 1.24
CA GLU A 213 9.76 19.66 1.74
C GLU A 213 9.73 19.93 3.26
N ARG A 214 10.80 19.60 3.99
CA ARG A 214 10.97 19.93 5.41
C ARG A 214 11.49 21.35 5.65
N GLY A 215 11.84 22.06 4.59
CA GLY A 215 12.35 23.42 4.59
C GLY A 215 13.73 23.50 3.94
N LEU A 216 13.88 24.42 2.99
CA LEU A 216 15.12 24.66 2.24
C LEU A 216 16.01 25.75 2.89
N GLY A 217 15.79 26.06 4.16
CA GLY A 217 16.50 27.18 4.82
C GLY A 217 15.92 28.55 4.45
N ALA A 218 16.54 29.62 4.98
CA ALA A 218 16.14 31.00 4.68
C ALA A 218 16.70 31.40 3.32
N GLY A 219 15.82 31.82 2.38
CA GLY A 219 16.21 32.29 1.07
C GLY A 219 15.02 32.42 0.13
N ILE A 220 15.18 33.21 -0.93
CA ILE A 220 14.19 33.29 -2.02
C ILE A 220 14.52 32.19 -3.03
N LEU A 221 13.61 31.29 -3.23
CA LEU A 221 13.74 30.16 -4.18
C LEU A 221 12.80 30.39 -5.35
N ARG A 222 13.33 30.20 -6.54
CA ARG A 222 12.52 30.06 -7.75
C ARG A 222 12.33 28.57 -8.01
N ALA A 223 11.09 28.13 -8.00
CA ALA A 223 10.71 26.75 -8.30
C ALA A 223 9.71 26.74 -9.46
N ARG A 224 9.57 25.61 -10.08
CA ARG A 224 8.53 25.34 -11.07
C ARG A 224 7.70 24.16 -10.59
N GLU A 225 6.39 24.33 -10.60
CA GLU A 225 5.47 23.26 -10.26
C GLU A 225 5.56 22.13 -11.30
N ALA A 226 5.73 20.90 -10.84
CA ALA A 226 6.03 19.77 -11.72
C ALA A 226 4.86 19.40 -12.64
N GLU A 227 3.63 19.57 -12.17
CA GLU A 227 2.43 19.16 -12.92
C GLU A 227 1.93 20.25 -13.88
N THR A 228 1.97 21.49 -13.47
CA THR A 228 1.42 22.61 -14.26
C THR A 228 2.49 23.42 -14.99
N GLY A 229 3.76 23.23 -14.66
CA GLY A 229 4.88 24.02 -15.17
C GLY A 229 4.91 25.45 -14.65
N ARG A 230 4.02 25.85 -13.74
CA ARG A 230 3.89 27.21 -13.22
C ARG A 230 5.13 27.59 -12.41
N ALA A 231 5.70 28.75 -12.73
CA ALA A 231 6.80 29.29 -11.95
C ALA A 231 6.30 29.82 -10.60
N LEU A 232 6.98 29.42 -9.53
CA LEU A 232 6.72 29.86 -8.17
C LEU A 232 7.97 30.56 -7.62
N THR A 233 7.77 31.67 -6.92
CA THR A 233 8.81 32.24 -6.07
C THR A 233 8.39 32.07 -4.63
N THR A 234 9.23 31.41 -3.83
CA THR A 234 8.94 31.10 -2.44
C THR A 234 10.11 31.49 -1.54
N THR A 235 9.83 31.80 -0.29
CA THR A 235 10.84 32.15 0.73
C THR A 235 11.52 30.93 1.36
N GLY A 236 11.40 29.74 0.78
CA GLY A 236 12.02 28.52 1.30
C GLY A 236 11.35 27.93 2.55
N ARG A 237 10.35 28.60 3.10
CA ARG A 237 9.52 28.07 4.20
C ARG A 237 8.36 27.30 3.61
N PHE A 238 8.58 26.05 3.23
CA PHE A 238 7.47 25.15 2.96
C PHE A 238 6.82 24.76 4.30
N PRO A 239 5.48 24.72 4.39
CA PRO A 239 4.83 24.27 5.62
C PRO A 239 5.16 22.78 5.82
N THR A 240 6.08 22.52 6.73
CA THR A 240 6.65 21.20 7.06
C THR A 240 5.60 20.18 7.53
N ARG A 241 4.42 20.66 7.92
CA ARG A 241 3.37 19.85 8.54
C ARG A 241 2.27 19.38 7.58
N ARG A 242 2.31 19.75 6.29
CA ARG A 242 1.23 19.43 5.36
C ARG A 242 0.95 17.94 5.22
N ALA A 243 1.97 17.09 5.19
CA ALA A 243 1.82 15.65 5.09
C ALA A 243 1.18 15.05 6.35
N GLU A 244 1.65 15.47 7.52
CA GLU A 244 1.11 15.05 8.83
C GLU A 244 -0.31 15.55 9.06
N GLU A 245 -0.62 16.78 8.66
CA GLU A 245 -1.96 17.38 8.76
C GLU A 245 -2.96 16.66 7.85
N ARG A 246 -2.56 16.36 6.61
CA ARG A 246 -3.38 15.58 5.67
C ARG A 246 -3.64 14.16 6.19
N LEU A 247 -2.62 13.51 6.75
CA LEU A 247 -2.80 12.22 7.40
C LEU A 247 -3.70 12.29 8.62
N ALA A 248 -3.58 13.35 9.44
CA ALA A 248 -4.42 13.53 10.62
C ALA A 248 -5.90 13.66 10.23
N ALA A 249 -6.20 14.40 9.15
CA ALA A 249 -7.56 14.51 8.62
C ALA A 249 -8.13 13.15 8.16
N LEU A 250 -7.29 12.28 7.58
CA LEU A 250 -7.72 10.96 7.09
C LEU A 250 -7.91 9.93 8.21
N ARG A 251 -7.30 10.13 9.38
CA ARG A 251 -7.52 9.23 10.54
C ARG A 251 -8.98 9.20 10.99
N GLY A 252 -9.68 10.32 10.89
CA GLY A 252 -11.11 10.38 11.16
C GLY A 252 -11.96 9.48 10.25
N ALA A 253 -11.48 9.19 9.04
CA ALA A 253 -12.07 8.23 8.10
C ALA A 253 -11.59 6.78 8.31
N GLY A 254 -10.84 6.51 9.39
CA GLY A 254 -10.31 5.17 9.66
C GLY A 254 -9.10 4.77 8.82
N ILE A 255 -8.42 5.73 8.18
CA ILE A 255 -7.25 5.48 7.35
C ILE A 255 -5.99 5.67 8.18
N ASP A 256 -5.25 4.59 8.38
CA ASP A 256 -3.92 4.64 8.98
C ASP A 256 -2.88 5.11 7.96
N GLY A 257 -1.90 5.89 8.41
CA GLY A 257 -0.85 6.34 7.50
C GLY A 257 0.51 6.54 8.17
N LEU A 258 1.53 6.46 7.34
CA LEU A 258 2.93 6.62 7.70
C LEU A 258 3.61 7.60 6.74
N VAL A 259 4.24 8.64 7.26
CA VAL A 259 5.13 9.52 6.47
C VAL A 259 6.51 8.89 6.38
N LEU A 260 7.04 8.77 5.17
CA LEU A 260 8.36 8.22 4.85
C LEU A 260 9.23 9.30 4.21
N ASP A 261 10.28 9.70 4.89
CA ASP A 261 11.28 10.61 4.35
C ASP A 261 12.22 9.85 3.42
N THR A 262 12.47 10.36 2.22
CA THR A 262 13.28 9.66 1.19
C THR A 262 14.76 9.57 1.55
N ASP A 263 15.25 10.43 2.44
CA ASP A 263 16.64 10.45 2.93
C ASP A 263 16.88 9.56 4.16
N ARG A 264 15.85 8.84 4.64
CA ARG A 264 15.95 8.00 5.84
C ARG A 264 15.59 6.55 5.56
N PRO A 265 16.24 5.59 6.22
CA PRO A 265 15.86 4.20 6.10
C PRO A 265 14.40 3.96 6.49
N SER A 266 13.61 3.41 5.58
CA SER A 266 12.16 3.20 5.78
C SER A 266 11.81 1.83 6.37
N THR A 267 12.68 0.84 6.24
CA THR A 267 12.40 -0.58 6.54
C THR A 267 11.90 -0.82 7.96
N ALA A 268 12.61 -0.29 8.97
CA ALA A 268 12.20 -0.46 10.38
C ALA A 268 10.87 0.24 10.67
N ARG A 269 10.65 1.42 10.09
CA ARG A 269 9.42 2.19 10.24
C ARG A 269 8.23 1.49 9.60
N LEU A 270 8.41 0.93 8.40
CA LEU A 270 7.40 0.12 7.72
C LEU A 270 7.04 -1.12 8.54
N ARG A 271 8.05 -1.85 9.04
CA ARG A 271 7.82 -3.01 9.90
C ARG A 271 7.02 -2.65 11.14
N LEU A 272 7.42 -1.59 11.85
CA LEU A 272 6.73 -1.11 13.04
C LEU A 272 5.30 -0.67 12.74
N PHE A 273 5.09 0.06 11.64
CA PHE A 273 3.78 0.50 11.20
C PHE A 273 2.84 -0.69 10.97
N PHE A 274 3.25 -1.63 10.13
CA PHE A 274 2.42 -2.81 9.84
C PHE A 274 2.27 -3.74 11.05
N SER A 275 3.25 -3.80 11.97
CA SER A 275 3.14 -4.62 13.19
C SER A 275 2.14 -4.06 14.21
N ARG A 276 1.99 -2.75 14.27
CA ARG A 276 1.07 -2.08 15.20
C ARG A 276 -0.32 -1.85 14.62
N ARG A 277 -0.43 -1.88 13.30
CA ARG A 277 -1.68 -1.64 12.60
C ARG A 277 -2.70 -2.71 12.97
N ARG A 278 -3.85 -2.26 13.43
CA ARG A 278 -5.02 -3.12 13.61
C ARG A 278 -5.85 -3.00 12.33
N PRO A 279 -6.04 -4.08 11.56
CA PRO A 279 -7.02 -4.04 10.48
C PRO A 279 -8.35 -3.61 11.08
N LEU A 280 -9.11 -2.81 10.35
CA LEU A 280 -10.48 -2.48 10.75
C LEU A 280 -11.21 -3.80 10.95
N ALA A 281 -11.36 -4.21 12.22
CA ALA A 281 -12.20 -5.33 12.59
C ALA A 281 -13.58 -5.03 12.01
N GLY A 282 -14.17 -6.00 11.30
CA GLY A 282 -15.41 -5.79 10.59
C GLY A 282 -16.43 -5.05 11.44
N ARG A 283 -16.78 -3.84 11.05
CA ARG A 283 -18.12 -3.35 11.32
C ARG A 283 -19.02 -4.31 10.56
N ARG A 284 -19.63 -5.24 11.28
CA ARG A 284 -20.77 -6.01 10.76
C ARG A 284 -21.83 -4.99 10.35
N PRO A 285 -22.52 -5.22 9.21
CA PRO A 285 -23.64 -4.40 8.80
C PRO A 285 -24.70 -4.32 9.88
#